data_36dc3608153b5d201aaf91ab7829827f
#
_entry.id   36dc3608153b5d201aaf91ab7829827f
#
_cell.length_a   1.000
_cell.length_b   1.000
_cell.length_c   1.000
_cell.angle_alpha   90.00
_cell.angle_beta   90.00
_cell.angle_gamma   90.00
#
_symmetry.space_group_name_H-M   'P 1'
#
loop_
_entity.id
_entity.type
_entity.pdbx_description
1 polymer ?
#
loop_
_entity_poly.entity_id
_entity_poly.type
_entity_poly.pdbx_seq_one_letter_code
_entity_poly.pdbx_strand_id
1 'polypeptide(L)'
;MSLNHRGAAVLTAAALAAFFCMPPALAQSQFEEDFDDTGKTWQEIALQLPATPSSENLIPFYVSPTATQNFALDEKSLSIGKDGVIRYTIVASSPAGAKNVSYEGIRCETFERKSYAFARADGTWARSRRDQWEPIVRNAANRQHGTLATDFFCESKSISGNRETILQRLRGNQPINTRSGG
;
A
#
# COMPACT_ATOMS: atom_id res chain seq x y z
N MET A 1 -27.20 -81.68 59.71
CA MET A 1 -26.01 -82.53 59.75
C MET A 1 -24.84 -81.68 59.28
N SER A 2 -24.03 -81.30 60.26
CA SER A 2 -22.56 -81.48 60.33
C SER A 2 -21.76 -80.67 59.29
N LEU A 3 -20.96 -79.86 59.63
CA LEU A 3 -19.76 -79.48 60.34
C LEU A 3 -18.79 -78.72 59.42
N ASN A 4 -18.36 -77.64 59.91
CA ASN A 4 -16.99 -77.14 60.14
C ASN A 4 -15.98 -77.15 58.96
N HIS A 5 -15.25 -76.11 58.74
CA HIS A 5 -14.06 -75.67 59.46
C HIS A 5 -13.48 -74.35 58.93
N ARG A 6 -13.06 -73.60 59.83
CA ARG A 6 -12.15 -72.49 59.93
C ARG A 6 -10.91 -72.55 59.02
N GLY A 7 -10.53 -71.44 58.49
CA GLY A 7 -9.21 -71.22 57.89
C GLY A 7 -8.97 -69.72 57.77
N ALA A 8 -8.28 -69.14 58.72
CA ALA A 8 -7.79 -67.74 58.64
C ALA A 8 -6.57 -67.70 57.73
N ALA A 9 -6.58 -66.82 56.79
CA ALA A 9 -5.40 -66.50 56.04
C ALA A 9 -5.25 -64.98 56.00
N VAL A 10 -4.17 -64.54 56.60
CA VAL A 10 -3.62 -63.20 56.64
C VAL A 10 -3.15 -62.82 55.20
N LEU A 11 -3.73 -61.80 54.65
CA LEU A 11 -3.25 -61.23 53.36
C LEU A 11 -2.64 -59.88 53.62
N THR A 12 -1.34 -59.83 53.46
CA THR A 12 -0.47 -58.68 53.46
C THR A 12 -0.82 -57.76 52.28
N ALA A 13 -1.16 -56.50 52.61
CA ALA A 13 -1.37 -55.46 51.62
C ALA A 13 -0.03 -54.99 51.03
N ALA A 14 0.20 -55.29 49.76
CA ALA A 14 1.27 -54.70 49.00
C ALA A 14 0.71 -53.47 48.24
N ALA A 15 1.08 -52.30 48.73
CA ALA A 15 0.77 -51.03 48.08
C ALA A 15 1.72 -50.84 46.89
N LEU A 16 1.23 -51.04 45.66
CA LEU A 16 1.94 -50.61 44.45
C LEU A 16 1.72 -49.12 44.26
N ALA A 17 2.73 -48.32 44.51
CA ALA A 17 2.82 -46.95 44.11
C ALA A 17 3.08 -46.88 42.59
N ALA A 18 2.07 -46.62 41.80
CA ALA A 18 2.20 -46.32 40.37
C ALA A 18 2.69 -44.87 40.25
N PHE A 19 3.96 -44.68 40.00
CA PHE A 19 4.53 -43.42 39.58
C PHE A 19 4.05 -43.11 38.18
N PHE A 20 3.09 -42.22 38.05
CA PHE A 20 2.70 -41.62 36.76
C PHE A 20 3.84 -40.70 36.31
N CYS A 21 4.68 -41.25 35.44
CA CYS A 21 5.65 -40.48 34.66
C CYS A 21 4.85 -39.68 33.62
N MET A 22 4.42 -38.45 33.93
CA MET A 22 3.91 -37.50 32.94
C MET A 22 5.09 -37.05 32.07
N PRO A 23 5.06 -37.25 30.74
CA PRO A 23 6.03 -36.63 29.89
C PRO A 23 5.86 -35.11 29.94
N PRO A 24 6.93 -34.30 29.95
CA PRO A 24 6.81 -32.87 29.83
C PRO A 24 6.11 -32.55 28.52
N ALA A 25 4.96 -31.89 28.61
CA ALA A 25 4.32 -31.28 27.46
C ALA A 25 5.27 -30.17 26.97
N LEU A 26 6.05 -30.46 25.95
CA LEU A 26 6.72 -29.43 25.17
C LEU A 26 5.61 -28.62 24.50
N ALA A 27 5.28 -27.48 25.08
CA ALA A 27 4.53 -26.44 24.39
C ALA A 27 5.40 -25.98 23.22
N GLN A 28 5.23 -26.63 22.09
CA GLN A 28 5.68 -26.08 20.82
C GLN A 28 4.81 -24.88 20.57
N SER A 29 5.37 -23.70 20.79
CA SER A 29 4.81 -22.47 20.26
C SER A 29 4.81 -22.59 18.75
N GLN A 30 3.67 -22.94 18.19
CA GLN A 30 3.39 -22.80 16.76
C GLN A 30 3.25 -21.28 16.45
N PHE A 31 4.34 -20.55 16.62
CA PHE A 31 4.61 -19.30 15.93
C PHE A 31 5.57 -19.64 14.78
N GLU A 32 5.14 -20.52 13.90
CA GLU A 32 5.57 -20.45 12.51
C GLU A 32 4.72 -19.33 11.89
N GLU A 33 5.14 -18.08 12.12
CA GLU A 33 4.85 -17.04 11.17
C GLU A 33 5.48 -17.50 9.86
N ASP A 34 4.62 -17.96 8.95
CA ASP A 34 4.96 -18.13 7.55
C ASP A 34 5.34 -16.76 6.96
N PHE A 35 6.48 -16.20 7.37
CA PHE A 35 7.20 -15.18 6.62
C PHE A 35 7.91 -15.82 5.43
N ASP A 36 7.20 -16.65 4.67
CA ASP A 36 7.67 -17.07 3.35
C ASP A 36 7.32 -15.99 2.32
N ASP A 37 7.84 -14.78 2.54
CA ASP A 37 7.86 -13.71 1.54
C ASP A 37 9.18 -13.74 0.72
N THR A 38 9.99 -14.80 0.90
CA THR A 38 11.21 -15.02 0.16
C THR A 38 10.90 -15.60 -1.22
N GLY A 39 10.40 -14.75 -2.13
CA GLY A 39 10.30 -15.13 -3.54
C GLY A 39 9.11 -14.60 -4.33
N LYS A 40 8.16 -13.91 -3.74
CA LYS A 40 7.11 -13.26 -4.52
C LYS A 40 7.67 -11.99 -5.16
N THR A 41 8.15 -12.13 -6.39
CA THR A 41 8.46 -10.95 -7.21
C THR A 41 7.20 -10.08 -7.28
N TRP A 42 7.32 -8.80 -6.87
CA TRP A 42 6.23 -7.84 -6.97
C TRP A 42 5.65 -7.85 -8.39
N GLN A 43 4.33 -7.87 -8.48
CA GLN A 43 3.62 -7.84 -9.75
C GLN A 43 2.58 -6.74 -9.74
N GLU A 44 2.62 -5.93 -10.79
CA GLU A 44 1.62 -4.90 -11.00
C GLU A 44 0.27 -5.53 -11.39
N ILE A 45 -0.81 -5.05 -10.78
CA ILE A 45 -2.16 -5.50 -11.17
C ILE A 45 -2.54 -4.99 -12.56
N ALA A 46 -3.46 -5.67 -13.23
CA ALA A 46 -3.95 -5.28 -14.54
C ALA A 46 -4.49 -3.84 -14.53
N LEU A 47 -3.99 -3.04 -15.46
CA LEU A 47 -4.34 -1.63 -15.59
C LEU A 47 -5.74 -1.45 -16.16
N GLN A 48 -6.56 -0.65 -15.49
CA GLN A 48 -7.82 -0.13 -16.00
C GLN A 48 -7.69 1.38 -16.17
N LEU A 49 -7.90 1.85 -17.40
CA LEU A 49 -7.87 3.29 -17.68
C LEU A 49 -9.17 3.94 -17.18
N PRO A 50 -9.07 5.06 -16.44
CA PRO A 50 -10.25 5.78 -15.98
C PRO A 50 -10.93 6.54 -17.12
N ALA A 51 -12.11 7.12 -16.85
CA ALA A 51 -12.63 8.17 -17.71
C ALA A 51 -11.67 9.36 -17.76
N THR A 52 -11.66 10.10 -18.87
CA THR A 52 -10.91 11.35 -18.94
C THR A 52 -11.45 12.37 -17.93
N PRO A 53 -10.59 13.21 -17.33
CA PRO A 53 -10.98 14.08 -16.23
C PRO A 53 -11.97 15.16 -16.67
N SER A 54 -12.96 15.44 -15.85
CA SER A 54 -13.82 16.61 -15.93
C SER A 54 -13.26 17.75 -15.09
N SER A 55 -13.43 19.00 -15.52
CA SER A 55 -12.91 20.18 -14.82
C SER A 55 -13.41 20.32 -13.38
N GLU A 56 -14.61 19.85 -13.09
CA GLU A 56 -15.24 19.89 -11.76
C GLU A 56 -14.58 18.96 -10.74
N ASN A 57 -13.86 17.93 -11.21
CA ASN A 57 -13.19 16.94 -10.37
C ASN A 57 -11.69 17.24 -10.18
N LEU A 58 -11.21 18.37 -10.67
CA LEU A 58 -9.81 18.72 -10.59
C LEU A 58 -9.47 19.42 -9.27
N ILE A 59 -8.54 18.86 -8.53
CA ILE A 59 -7.97 19.46 -7.32
C ILE A 59 -6.63 20.07 -7.70
N PRO A 60 -6.49 21.41 -7.70
CA PRO A 60 -5.21 22.06 -7.96
C PRO A 60 -4.23 21.82 -6.81
N PHE A 61 -2.96 21.68 -7.12
CA PHE A 61 -1.90 21.61 -6.12
C PHE A 61 -0.68 22.42 -6.54
N TYR A 62 -0.03 23.00 -5.54
CA TYR A 62 1.14 23.83 -5.74
C TYR A 62 2.40 22.99 -5.91
N VAL A 63 3.23 23.32 -6.87
CA VAL A 63 4.50 22.60 -7.14
C VAL A 63 5.71 23.48 -6.76
N SER A 64 5.82 24.66 -7.32
CA SER A 64 6.90 25.61 -7.01
C SER A 64 6.65 26.98 -7.63
N PRO A 65 7.32 28.06 -7.12
CA PRO A 65 7.19 29.39 -7.70
C PRO A 65 7.79 29.51 -9.11
N THR A 66 8.65 28.57 -9.51
CA THR A 66 9.27 28.54 -10.84
C THR A 66 8.60 27.55 -11.79
N ALA A 67 7.45 26.99 -11.41
CA ALA A 67 6.68 26.12 -12.29
C ALA A 67 6.09 26.96 -13.44
N THR A 68 6.28 26.49 -14.68
CA THR A 68 5.74 27.12 -15.89
C THR A 68 4.34 26.62 -16.24
N GLN A 69 3.83 25.68 -15.48
CA GLN A 69 2.51 25.07 -15.66
C GLN A 69 1.77 25.03 -14.31
N ASN A 70 0.45 25.05 -14.39
CA ASN A 70 -0.43 24.76 -13.28
C ASN A 70 -0.79 23.27 -13.29
N PHE A 71 -0.79 22.65 -12.12
CA PHE A 71 -1.05 21.22 -11.97
C PHE A 71 -2.32 20.97 -11.17
N ALA A 72 -3.09 19.99 -11.61
CA ALA A 72 -4.26 19.51 -10.87
C ALA A 72 -4.35 17.99 -10.96
N LEU A 73 -4.87 17.37 -9.91
CA LEU A 73 -5.15 15.95 -9.85
C LEU A 73 -6.65 15.72 -10.02
N ASP A 74 -7.04 14.75 -10.83
CA ASP A 74 -8.43 14.33 -10.94
C ASP A 74 -8.80 13.39 -9.79
N GLU A 75 -9.68 13.86 -8.90
CA GLU A 75 -10.09 13.11 -7.72
C GLU A 75 -10.77 11.78 -8.02
N LYS A 76 -11.46 11.67 -9.17
CA LYS A 76 -12.20 10.46 -9.54
C LYS A 76 -11.27 9.33 -9.95
N SER A 77 -10.13 9.65 -10.52
CA SER A 77 -9.14 8.67 -10.98
C SER A 77 -8.19 8.19 -9.88
N LEU A 78 -8.13 8.89 -8.74
CA LEU A 78 -7.24 8.49 -7.64
C LEU A 78 -7.65 7.14 -7.07
N SER A 79 -6.73 6.19 -7.07
CA SER A 79 -6.94 4.86 -6.52
C SER A 79 -5.66 4.32 -5.89
N ILE A 80 -5.82 3.43 -4.91
CA ILE A 80 -4.73 2.69 -4.27
C ILE A 80 -4.98 1.22 -4.56
N GLY A 81 -4.09 0.63 -5.36
CA GLY A 81 -4.15 -0.78 -5.71
C GLY A 81 -3.61 -1.67 -4.58
N LYS A 82 -4.08 -2.92 -4.54
CA LYS A 82 -3.53 -3.95 -3.62
C LYS A 82 -2.06 -4.29 -3.91
N ASP A 83 -1.53 -3.86 -5.04
CA ASP A 83 -0.12 -3.92 -5.43
C ASP A 83 0.71 -2.76 -4.85
N GLY A 84 0.12 -1.91 -4.00
CA GLY A 84 0.81 -0.76 -3.40
C GLY A 84 1.04 0.42 -4.35
N VAL A 85 0.39 0.43 -5.52
CA VAL A 85 0.50 1.52 -6.48
C VAL A 85 -0.63 2.53 -6.28
N ILE A 86 -0.27 3.79 -6.14
CA ILE A 86 -1.20 4.92 -6.18
C ILE A 86 -1.33 5.35 -7.64
N ARG A 87 -2.52 5.20 -8.22
CA ARG A 87 -2.82 5.59 -9.61
C ARG A 87 -3.69 6.81 -9.64
N TYR A 88 -3.40 7.73 -10.56
CA TYR A 88 -4.09 9.02 -10.65
C TYR A 88 -3.97 9.63 -12.04
N THR A 89 -4.88 10.52 -12.37
CA THR A 89 -4.76 11.39 -13.54
C THR A 89 -4.27 12.77 -13.11
N ILE A 90 -3.24 13.26 -13.77
CA ILE A 90 -2.72 14.61 -13.59
C ILE A 90 -3.00 15.44 -14.84
N VAL A 91 -3.40 16.68 -14.62
CA VAL A 91 -3.59 17.69 -15.67
C VAL A 91 -2.55 18.79 -15.47
N ALA A 92 -1.69 18.98 -16.46
CA ALA A 92 -0.73 20.07 -16.52
C ALA A 92 -1.24 21.10 -17.54
N SER A 93 -1.48 22.32 -17.11
CA SER A 93 -2.02 23.41 -17.91
C SER A 93 -1.01 24.52 -18.07
N SER A 94 -0.70 24.94 -19.30
CA SER A 94 0.13 26.10 -19.56
C SER A 94 -0.66 27.40 -19.35
N PRO A 95 -0.01 28.56 -19.14
CA PRO A 95 -0.68 29.87 -19.10
C PRO A 95 -1.47 30.19 -20.38
N ALA A 96 -1.05 29.65 -21.53
CA ALA A 96 -1.74 29.80 -22.80
C ALA A 96 -2.94 28.85 -22.99
N GLY A 97 -3.28 28.04 -21.96
CA GLY A 97 -4.44 27.15 -21.97
C GLY A 97 -4.20 25.76 -22.57
N ALA A 98 -2.99 25.47 -23.09
CA ALA A 98 -2.68 24.10 -23.53
C ALA A 98 -2.65 23.13 -22.33
N LYS A 99 -3.30 21.99 -22.51
CA LYS A 99 -3.39 20.96 -21.47
C LYS A 99 -2.67 19.69 -21.89
N ASN A 100 -1.91 19.11 -20.95
CA ASN A 100 -1.39 17.77 -21.04
C ASN A 100 -2.02 16.95 -19.91
N VAL A 101 -2.67 15.83 -20.26
CA VAL A 101 -3.37 14.97 -19.33
C VAL A 101 -2.75 13.59 -19.40
N SER A 102 -2.24 13.09 -18.28
CA SER A 102 -1.64 11.77 -18.19
C SER A 102 -2.24 10.95 -17.04
N TYR A 103 -2.38 9.65 -17.26
CA TYR A 103 -2.69 8.67 -16.24
C TYR A 103 -1.40 7.99 -15.80
N GLU A 104 -1.13 8.05 -14.52
CA GLU A 104 0.17 7.71 -13.94
C GLU A 104 0.04 6.88 -12.66
N GLY A 105 1.16 6.26 -12.26
CA GLY A 105 1.29 5.56 -10.98
C GLY A 105 2.52 6.00 -10.21
N ILE A 106 2.42 5.96 -8.88
CA ILE A 106 3.54 6.13 -7.95
C ILE A 106 3.59 4.93 -7.01
N ARG A 107 4.81 4.39 -6.81
CA ARG A 107 5.15 3.40 -5.79
C ARG A 107 5.96 4.08 -4.70
N CYS A 108 5.41 4.13 -3.50
CA CYS A 108 6.12 4.73 -2.36
C CYS A 108 7.31 3.88 -1.92
N GLU A 109 7.21 2.56 -1.96
CA GLU A 109 8.23 1.61 -1.52
C GLU A 109 9.57 1.82 -2.23
N THR A 110 9.53 2.00 -3.56
CA THR A 110 10.72 2.19 -4.40
C THR A 110 10.95 3.63 -4.80
N PHE A 111 10.01 4.52 -4.49
CA PHE A 111 10.01 5.93 -4.89
C PHE A 111 10.12 6.11 -6.41
N GLU A 112 9.29 5.37 -7.12
CA GLU A 112 9.22 5.34 -8.58
C GLU A 112 7.87 5.81 -9.10
N ARG A 113 7.86 6.27 -10.33
CA ARG A 113 6.66 6.62 -11.10
C ARG A 113 6.60 5.86 -12.41
N LYS A 114 5.40 5.74 -12.96
CA LYS A 114 5.14 5.17 -14.27
C LYS A 114 4.04 5.95 -14.97
N SER A 115 4.23 6.27 -16.24
CA SER A 115 3.19 6.87 -17.07
C SER A 115 2.50 5.78 -17.87
N TYR A 116 1.20 5.58 -17.68
CA TYR A 116 0.43 4.54 -18.36
C TYR A 116 -0.16 5.00 -19.69
N ALA A 117 -0.73 6.21 -19.70
CA ALA A 117 -1.44 6.73 -20.85
C ALA A 117 -1.52 8.26 -20.86
N PHE A 118 -1.74 8.82 -22.02
CA PHE A 118 -1.97 10.25 -22.25
C PHE A 118 -3.32 10.44 -22.93
N ALA A 119 -4.11 11.42 -22.46
CA ALA A 119 -5.39 11.73 -23.10
C ALA A 119 -5.18 12.46 -24.44
N ARG A 120 -5.97 12.09 -25.43
CA ARG A 120 -6.07 12.79 -26.71
C ARG A 120 -7.15 13.87 -26.66
N ALA A 121 -7.16 14.75 -27.64
CA ALA A 121 -8.16 15.81 -27.75
C ALA A 121 -9.61 15.28 -27.92
N ASP A 122 -9.75 14.07 -28.46
CA ASP A 122 -11.04 13.39 -28.64
C ASP A 122 -11.55 12.69 -27.36
N GLY A 123 -10.84 12.84 -26.25
CA GLY A 123 -11.19 12.20 -24.98
C GLY A 123 -10.79 10.73 -24.87
N THR A 124 -10.06 10.18 -25.84
CA THR A 124 -9.54 8.81 -25.73
C THR A 124 -8.14 8.77 -25.14
N TRP A 125 -7.73 7.59 -24.65
CA TRP A 125 -6.40 7.37 -24.10
C TRP A 125 -5.44 6.78 -25.12
N ALA A 126 -4.24 7.34 -25.22
CA ALA A 126 -3.08 6.75 -25.90
C ALA A 126 -2.15 6.10 -24.87
N ARG A 127 -1.86 4.80 -25.01
CA ARG A 127 -0.89 4.14 -24.12
C ARG A 127 0.49 4.79 -24.23
N SER A 128 1.16 4.90 -23.09
CA SER A 128 2.55 5.34 -23.04
C SER A 128 3.44 4.36 -23.81
N ARG A 129 4.42 4.90 -24.54
CA ARG A 129 5.47 4.09 -25.19
C ARG A 129 6.56 3.68 -24.19
N ARG A 130 6.68 4.40 -23.08
CA ARG A 130 7.58 4.09 -21.96
C ARG A 130 6.78 3.42 -20.87
N ASP A 131 6.73 2.10 -20.92
CA ASP A 131 5.99 1.27 -19.95
C ASP A 131 6.95 0.71 -18.89
N GLN A 132 7.70 1.61 -18.25
CA GLN A 132 8.69 1.25 -17.23
C GLN A 132 8.55 2.15 -16.01
N TRP A 133 8.87 1.59 -14.86
CA TRP A 133 9.01 2.32 -13.61
C TRP A 133 10.32 3.11 -13.64
N GLU A 134 10.25 4.40 -13.34
CA GLU A 134 11.37 5.33 -13.35
C GLU A 134 11.50 6.00 -11.98
N PRO A 135 12.72 6.16 -11.43
CA PRO A 135 12.92 6.88 -10.19
C PRO A 135 12.35 8.30 -10.23
N ILE A 136 11.70 8.72 -9.15
CA ILE A 136 11.26 10.11 -9.02
C ILE A 136 12.45 10.97 -8.66
N VAL A 137 12.96 11.70 -9.65
CA VAL A 137 14.04 12.68 -9.47
C VAL A 137 13.45 14.08 -9.32
N ARG A 138 13.86 14.80 -8.29
CA ARG A 138 13.40 16.17 -8.01
C ARG A 138 14.07 17.21 -8.91
N ASN A 139 14.03 17.01 -10.22
CA ASN A 139 14.48 17.99 -11.20
C ASN A 139 13.29 18.84 -11.71
N ALA A 140 13.55 19.85 -12.53
CA ALA A 140 12.52 20.76 -13.03
C ALA A 140 11.40 20.02 -13.79
N ALA A 141 11.75 18.99 -14.58
CA ALA A 141 10.82 18.22 -15.42
C ALA A 141 9.90 17.27 -14.63
N ASN A 142 10.31 16.84 -13.42
CA ASN A 142 9.58 15.85 -12.60
C ASN A 142 9.15 16.40 -11.25
N ARG A 143 9.18 17.72 -11.08
CA ARG A 143 8.90 18.35 -9.79
C ARG A 143 7.49 18.07 -9.28
N GLN A 144 6.49 18.03 -10.16
CA GLN A 144 5.10 17.69 -9.81
C GLN A 144 4.98 16.28 -9.23
N HIS A 145 5.71 15.30 -9.77
CA HIS A 145 5.73 13.93 -9.24
C HIS A 145 6.41 13.87 -7.87
N GLY A 146 7.51 14.60 -7.72
CA GLY A 146 8.18 14.75 -6.42
C GLY A 146 7.26 15.37 -5.37
N THR A 147 6.52 16.42 -5.73
CA THR A 147 5.54 17.07 -4.84
C THR A 147 4.42 16.09 -4.45
N LEU A 148 3.79 15.41 -5.42
CA LEU A 148 2.75 14.44 -5.11
C LEU A 148 3.28 13.33 -4.20
N ALA A 149 4.44 12.77 -4.52
CA ALA A 149 5.04 11.70 -3.75
C ALA A 149 5.36 12.12 -2.31
N THR A 150 6.07 13.25 -2.12
CA THR A 150 6.59 13.62 -0.78
C THR A 150 5.63 14.41 0.08
N ASP A 151 4.74 15.17 -0.55
CA ASP A 151 3.89 16.09 0.20
C ASP A 151 2.48 15.51 0.44
N PHE A 152 2.04 14.52 -0.37
CA PHE A 152 0.67 14.01 -0.29
C PHE A 152 0.53 12.49 -0.24
N PHE A 153 1.38 11.74 -0.97
CA PHE A 153 1.17 10.32 -1.20
C PHE A 153 1.96 9.40 -0.29
N CYS A 154 3.24 9.74 -0.05
CA CYS A 154 4.18 8.83 0.60
C CYS A 154 4.73 9.41 1.90
N GLU A 155 4.64 8.64 2.96
CA GLU A 155 5.35 8.88 4.21
C GLU A 155 6.49 7.86 4.29
N SER A 156 7.73 8.31 4.07
CA SER A 156 8.89 7.45 3.87
C SER A 156 8.66 6.48 2.68
N LYS A 157 8.65 5.17 2.90
CA LYS A 157 8.41 4.14 1.89
C LYS A 157 6.98 3.58 1.88
N SER A 158 6.08 4.18 2.65
CA SER A 158 4.71 3.72 2.81
C SER A 158 3.71 4.73 2.25
N ILE A 159 2.52 4.25 1.89
CA ILE A 159 1.42 5.14 1.49
C ILE A 159 0.90 5.88 2.73
N SER A 160 0.72 7.19 2.62
CA SER A 160 0.37 8.09 3.73
C SER A 160 -1.13 8.06 4.10
N GLY A 161 -1.70 6.90 4.20
CA GLY A 161 -3.11 6.69 4.56
C GLY A 161 -3.95 6.15 3.40
N ASN A 162 -5.26 6.26 3.51
CA ASN A 162 -6.18 5.80 2.47
C ASN A 162 -6.48 6.90 1.44
N ARG A 163 -7.26 6.55 0.40
CA ARG A 163 -7.67 7.46 -0.68
C ARG A 163 -8.30 8.76 -0.15
N GLU A 164 -9.22 8.65 0.78
CA GLU A 164 -9.96 9.77 1.35
C GLU A 164 -9.04 10.72 2.11
N THR A 165 -8.09 10.18 2.86
CA THR A 165 -7.07 10.96 3.59
C THR A 165 -6.19 11.74 2.62
N ILE A 166 -5.75 11.12 1.53
CA ILE A 166 -4.95 11.77 0.49
C ILE A 166 -5.74 12.90 -0.17
N LEU A 167 -7.01 12.66 -0.54
CA LEU A 167 -7.87 13.68 -1.13
C LEU A 167 -8.14 14.85 -0.19
N GLN A 168 -8.36 14.59 1.10
CA GLN A 168 -8.53 15.66 2.10
C GLN A 168 -7.28 16.55 2.18
N ARG A 169 -6.09 15.96 2.23
CA ARG A 169 -4.82 16.71 2.23
C ARG A 169 -4.65 17.55 0.98
N LEU A 170 -4.93 17.00 -0.19
CA LEU A 170 -4.85 17.71 -1.47
C LEU A 170 -5.81 18.92 -1.50
N ARG A 171 -7.10 18.72 -1.14
CA ARG A 171 -8.10 19.79 -1.10
C ARG A 171 -7.77 20.87 -0.07
N GLY A 172 -7.25 20.46 1.09
CA GLY A 172 -6.84 21.39 2.16
C GLY A 172 -5.47 22.01 1.96
N ASN A 173 -4.74 21.61 0.91
CA ASN A 173 -3.32 21.96 0.71
C ASN A 173 -2.48 21.73 1.98
N GLN A 174 -2.68 20.55 2.61
CA GLN A 174 -2.03 20.14 3.85
C GLN A 174 -1.00 19.06 3.57
N PRO A 175 0.25 19.39 3.24
CA PRO A 175 1.30 18.40 2.99
C PRO A 175 1.61 17.59 4.25
N ILE A 176 2.03 16.31 4.06
CA ILE A 176 2.45 15.41 5.14
C ILE A 176 3.57 16.02 5.96
N ASN A 177 4.55 16.59 5.25
CA ASN A 177 5.66 17.29 5.85
C ASN A 177 5.41 18.79 5.72
N THR A 178 4.88 19.42 6.78
CA THR A 178 4.91 20.87 6.87
C THR A 178 6.37 21.28 6.87
N ARG A 179 6.84 21.84 5.75
CA ARG A 179 8.15 22.51 5.75
C ARG A 179 8.04 23.63 6.75
N SER A 180 8.66 23.46 7.91
CA SER A 180 8.94 24.56 8.82
C SER A 180 9.72 25.56 7.99
N GLY A 181 9.06 26.67 7.62
CA GLY A 181 9.68 27.76 6.90
C GLY A 181 10.83 28.27 7.76
N GLY A 182 12.06 28.05 7.30
CA GLY A 182 13.25 28.72 7.77
C GLY A 182 13.43 30.01 6.99
#